data_12206fa5f2f24318293c11444879cc3a
#
_entry.id   12206fa5f2f24318293c11444879cc3a
#
_cell.length_a   1.000
_cell.length_b   1.000
_cell.length_c   1.000
_cell.angle_alpha   90.00
_cell.angle_beta   90.00
_cell.angle_gamma   90.00
#
_symmetry.space_group_name_H-M   'P 1'
#
loop_
_entity.id
_entity.type
_entity.pdbx_description
1 polymer ?
#
loop_
_entity_poly.entity_id
_entity_poly.type
_entity_poly.pdbx_seq_one_letter_code
_entity_poly.pdbx_strand_id
1 'polypeptide(L)'
;MGKSEKSSVNQHTHTHVDANGNVYTHTHTHSPQIVKNELNRIARIIGHMKSIKIMIESGRDCSEVLIQLAAVDAAVKSLSRVILKEHMSTCIVDAIKTGDDEAIEALNEAIDKFMK
;
A
#
# COMPACT_ATOMS: atom_id res chain seq x y z
N MET A 1 -19.11 16.61 -26.95
CA MET A 1 -18.13 15.54 -27.26
C MET A 1 -17.66 14.92 -25.96
N GLY A 2 -18.27 13.83 -25.60
CA GLY A 2 -17.85 13.09 -24.42
C GLY A 2 -16.56 12.33 -24.71
N LYS A 3 -15.46 12.73 -24.10
CA LYS A 3 -14.31 11.85 -23.99
C LYS A 3 -14.74 10.72 -23.04
N SER A 4 -14.97 9.53 -23.59
CA SER A 4 -15.10 8.36 -22.73
C SER A 4 -13.78 8.17 -22.02
N GLU A 5 -13.73 8.51 -20.75
CA GLU A 5 -12.65 8.07 -19.91
C GLU A 5 -12.70 6.55 -19.86
N LYS A 6 -11.85 5.92 -20.67
CA LYS A 6 -11.58 4.50 -20.51
C LYS A 6 -10.97 4.37 -19.13
N SER A 7 -11.72 3.77 -18.19
CA SER A 7 -11.15 3.37 -16.93
C SER A 7 -9.99 2.43 -17.22
N SER A 8 -8.78 2.97 -17.20
CA SER A 8 -7.59 2.16 -17.39
C SER A 8 -7.41 1.28 -16.16
N VAL A 9 -7.65 0.00 -16.33
CA VAL A 9 -7.30 -0.99 -15.32
C VAL A 9 -5.79 -1.00 -15.21
N ASN A 10 -5.27 -0.63 -14.05
CA ASN A 10 -3.84 -0.63 -13.78
C ASN A 10 -3.34 -2.08 -13.69
N GLN A 11 -2.64 -2.51 -14.72
CA GLN A 11 -1.98 -3.81 -14.72
C GLN A 11 -0.51 -3.64 -14.38
N HIS A 12 -0.04 -4.39 -13.38
CA HIS A 12 1.35 -4.42 -13.00
C HIS A 12 1.90 -5.82 -13.22
N THR A 13 3.03 -5.90 -13.92
CA THR A 13 3.75 -7.15 -14.13
C THR A 13 4.96 -7.18 -13.22
N HIS A 14 5.08 -8.23 -12.43
CA HIS A 14 6.19 -8.45 -11.51
C HIS A 14 6.96 -9.69 -11.92
N THR A 15 8.27 -9.64 -11.73
CA THR A 15 9.17 -10.77 -11.95
C THR A 15 9.64 -11.30 -10.60
N HIS A 16 9.49 -12.60 -10.42
CA HIS A 16 9.90 -13.32 -9.22
C HIS A 16 10.89 -14.42 -9.57
N VAL A 17 11.67 -14.82 -8.59
CA VAL A 17 12.57 -15.98 -8.70
C VAL A 17 12.07 -17.04 -7.71
N ASP A 18 11.84 -18.24 -8.19
CA ASP A 18 11.41 -19.36 -7.33
C ASP A 18 12.58 -19.96 -6.55
N ALA A 19 12.30 -20.93 -5.66
CA ALA A 19 13.31 -21.60 -4.84
C ALA A 19 14.34 -22.39 -5.67
N ASN A 20 14.02 -22.72 -6.92
CA ASN A 20 14.89 -23.43 -7.86
C ASN A 20 15.69 -22.47 -8.79
N GLY A 21 15.56 -21.16 -8.58
CA GLY A 21 16.24 -20.15 -9.39
C GLY A 21 15.54 -19.82 -10.71
N ASN A 22 14.34 -20.35 -10.95
CA ASN A 22 13.56 -20.06 -12.16
C ASN A 22 12.91 -18.67 -12.03
N VAL A 23 13.06 -17.87 -13.08
CA VAL A 23 12.44 -16.55 -13.17
C VAL A 23 11.06 -16.71 -13.80
N TYR A 24 10.04 -16.17 -13.14
CA TYR A 24 8.68 -16.11 -13.68
C TYR A 24 8.07 -14.74 -13.48
N THR A 25 7.13 -14.39 -14.35
CA THR A 25 6.41 -13.13 -14.28
C THR A 25 4.92 -13.39 -14.09
N HIS A 26 4.27 -12.53 -13.30
CA HIS A 26 2.83 -12.52 -13.19
C HIS A 26 2.31 -11.08 -13.25
N THR A 27 1.07 -10.94 -13.66
CA THR A 27 0.40 -9.65 -13.80
C THR A 27 -0.71 -9.53 -12.77
N HIS A 28 -0.71 -8.44 -12.03
CA HIS A 28 -1.78 -8.06 -11.12
C HIS A 28 -2.64 -6.98 -11.74
N THR A 29 -3.95 -7.09 -11.52
CA THR A 29 -4.92 -6.08 -11.92
C THR A 29 -5.46 -5.39 -10.68
N HIS A 30 -5.34 -4.07 -10.62
CA HIS A 30 -5.85 -3.24 -9.52
C HIS A 30 -6.97 -2.36 -10.02
N SER A 31 -8.05 -2.25 -9.23
CA SER A 31 -9.14 -1.32 -9.52
C SER A 31 -8.64 0.13 -9.46
N PRO A 32 -8.90 0.97 -10.48
CA PRO A 32 -8.53 2.39 -10.44
C PRO A 32 -9.11 3.14 -9.24
N GLN A 33 -10.29 2.76 -8.79
CA GLN A 33 -10.94 3.39 -7.64
C GLN A 33 -10.20 3.07 -6.33
N ILE A 34 -9.78 1.84 -6.16
CA ILE A 34 -8.99 1.39 -4.99
C ILE A 34 -7.65 2.14 -4.96
N VAL A 35 -6.94 2.18 -6.08
CA VAL A 35 -5.67 2.89 -6.21
C VAL A 35 -5.85 4.37 -5.88
N LYS A 36 -6.89 5.01 -6.40
CA LYS A 36 -7.20 6.41 -6.13
C LYS A 36 -7.44 6.66 -4.65
N ASN A 37 -8.18 5.80 -3.98
CA ASN A 37 -8.44 5.92 -2.54
C ASN A 37 -7.16 5.79 -1.71
N GLU A 38 -6.29 4.87 -2.07
CA GLU A 38 -4.98 4.69 -1.41
C GLU A 38 -4.09 5.91 -1.61
N LEU A 39 -4.02 6.44 -2.84
CA LEU A 39 -3.23 7.63 -3.15
C LEU A 39 -3.76 8.87 -2.44
N ASN A 40 -5.08 9.01 -2.29
CA ASN A 40 -5.68 10.11 -1.52
C ASN A 40 -5.31 10.03 -0.03
N ARG A 41 -5.27 8.82 0.53
CA ARG A 41 -4.84 8.61 1.93
C ARG A 41 -3.36 8.96 2.12
N ILE A 42 -2.51 8.54 1.19
CA ILE A 42 -1.08 8.89 1.19
C ILE A 42 -0.89 10.40 1.07
N ALA A 43 -1.62 11.06 0.18
CA ALA A 43 -1.53 12.51 0.01
C ALA A 43 -1.86 13.26 1.30
N ARG A 44 -2.86 12.82 2.06
CA ARG A 44 -3.20 13.38 3.36
C ARG A 44 -2.10 13.17 4.40
N ILE A 45 -1.50 11.98 4.42
CA ILE A 45 -0.39 11.66 5.32
C ILE A 45 0.83 12.54 4.99
N ILE A 46 1.15 12.70 3.71
CA ILE A 46 2.24 13.58 3.26
C ILE A 46 1.98 15.02 3.68
N GLY A 47 0.77 15.52 3.49
CA GLY A 47 0.39 16.87 3.92
C GLY A 47 0.50 17.06 5.43
N HIS A 48 0.09 16.05 6.21
CA HIS A 48 0.21 16.05 7.66
C HIS A 48 1.69 16.05 8.10
N MET A 49 2.54 15.26 7.46
CA MET A 49 3.98 15.26 7.74
C MET A 49 4.64 16.60 7.41
N LYS A 50 4.24 17.25 6.32
CA LYS A 50 4.72 18.62 5.99
C LYS A 50 4.32 19.62 7.07
N SER A 51 3.11 19.51 7.60
CA SER A 51 2.62 20.32 8.71
C SER A 51 3.47 20.13 9.97
N ILE A 52 3.82 18.89 10.28
CA ILE A 52 4.69 18.56 11.42
C ILE A 52 6.09 19.14 11.24
N LYS A 53 6.62 19.08 10.03
CA LYS A 53 7.91 19.69 9.69
C LYS A 53 7.91 21.18 10.03
N ILE A 54 6.84 21.89 9.64
CA ILE A 54 6.66 23.31 9.95
C ILE A 54 6.59 23.55 11.47
N MET A 55 5.89 22.69 12.19
CA MET A 55 5.82 22.75 13.66
C MET A 55 7.21 22.67 14.28
N ILE A 56 8.04 21.74 13.83
CA ILE A 56 9.41 21.58 14.32
C ILE A 56 10.26 22.80 13.98
N GLU A 57 10.18 23.28 12.74
CA GLU A 57 10.92 24.48 12.28
C GLU A 57 10.55 25.74 13.07
N SER A 58 9.29 25.85 13.47
CA SER A 58 8.77 27.00 14.25
C SER A 58 8.96 26.86 15.76
N GLY A 59 9.59 25.78 16.22
CA GLY A 59 9.84 25.56 17.64
C GLY A 59 8.62 25.22 18.47
N ARG A 60 7.62 24.57 17.90
CA ARG A 60 6.43 24.12 18.64
C ARG A 60 6.83 23.16 19.74
N ASP A 61 6.02 23.16 20.78
CA ASP A 61 6.23 22.31 21.94
C ASP A 61 6.31 20.82 21.54
N CYS A 62 7.27 20.12 22.11
CA CYS A 62 7.55 18.72 21.85
C CYS A 62 6.31 17.83 22.04
N SER A 63 5.50 18.10 23.07
CA SER A 63 4.26 17.34 23.33
C SER A 63 3.25 17.48 22.20
N GLU A 64 3.11 18.67 21.61
CA GLU A 64 2.24 18.89 20.45
C GLU A 64 2.73 18.15 19.22
N VAL A 65 4.03 18.17 18.96
CA VAL A 65 4.64 17.45 17.85
C VAL A 65 4.42 15.95 17.99
N LEU A 66 4.63 15.40 19.18
CA LEU A 66 4.43 13.97 19.45
C LEU A 66 2.98 13.53 19.26
N ILE A 67 2.01 14.36 19.65
CA ILE A 67 0.59 14.07 19.42
C ILE A 67 0.30 13.99 17.92
N GLN A 68 0.83 14.91 17.13
CA GLN A 68 0.66 14.89 15.68
C GLN A 68 1.34 13.69 15.02
N LEU A 69 2.52 13.31 15.49
CA LEU A 69 3.21 12.10 15.02
C LEU A 69 2.42 10.83 15.34
N ALA A 70 1.80 10.76 16.51
CA ALA A 70 0.93 9.65 16.88
C ALA A 70 -0.27 9.54 15.93
N ALA A 71 -0.84 10.68 15.52
CA ALA A 71 -1.94 10.72 14.55
C ALA A 71 -1.48 10.23 13.17
N VAL A 72 -0.29 10.61 12.72
CA VAL A 72 0.29 10.10 11.46
C VAL A 72 0.55 8.61 11.54
N ASP A 73 1.10 8.12 12.65
CA ASP A 73 1.32 6.69 12.87
C ASP A 73 0.01 5.90 12.74
N ALA A 74 -1.06 6.38 13.38
CA ALA A 74 -2.38 5.76 13.27
C ALA A 74 -2.92 5.78 11.83
N ALA A 75 -2.71 6.87 11.09
CA ALA A 75 -3.12 6.99 9.69
C ALA A 75 -2.33 6.02 8.78
N VAL A 76 -1.04 5.86 9.01
CA VAL A 76 -0.20 4.90 8.28
C VAL A 76 -0.67 3.47 8.55
N LYS A 77 -0.93 3.12 9.79
CA LYS A 77 -1.47 1.80 10.15
C LYS A 77 -2.83 1.53 9.51
N SER A 78 -3.70 2.54 9.49
CA SER A 78 -5.00 2.44 8.82
C SER A 78 -4.85 2.22 7.32
N LEU A 79 -3.96 2.96 6.65
CA LEU A 79 -3.66 2.76 5.23
C LEU A 79 -3.13 1.35 4.97
N SER A 80 -2.25 0.86 5.81
CA SER A 80 -1.69 -0.49 5.69
C SER A 80 -2.76 -1.56 5.76
N ARG A 81 -3.74 -1.41 6.68
CA ARG A 81 -4.88 -2.33 6.78
C ARG A 81 -5.76 -2.27 5.54
N VAL A 82 -6.00 -1.08 4.99
CA VAL A 82 -6.79 -0.90 3.76
C VAL A 82 -6.10 -1.59 2.60
N ILE A 83 -4.80 -1.38 2.42
CA ILE A 83 -4.01 -2.02 1.37
C ILE A 83 -4.05 -3.54 1.52
N LEU A 84 -3.82 -4.03 2.73
CA LEU A 84 -3.87 -5.46 3.00
C LEU A 84 -5.23 -6.06 2.67
N LYS A 85 -6.31 -5.43 3.13
CA LYS A 85 -7.69 -5.89 2.89
C LYS A 85 -8.05 -5.90 1.41
N GLU A 86 -7.72 -4.82 0.68
CA GLU A 86 -8.09 -4.65 -0.72
C GLU A 86 -7.25 -5.52 -1.65
N HIS A 87 -5.99 -5.75 -1.34
CA HIS A 87 -5.08 -6.52 -2.19
C HIS A 87 -4.99 -7.99 -1.78
N MET A 88 -5.24 -8.32 -0.52
CA MET A 88 -5.10 -9.69 -0.02
C MET A 88 -5.98 -10.69 -0.78
N SER A 89 -7.25 -10.39 -0.99
CA SER A 89 -8.16 -11.27 -1.70
C SER A 89 -7.72 -11.50 -3.15
N THR A 90 -7.29 -10.44 -3.84
CA THR A 90 -6.83 -10.52 -5.23
C THR A 90 -5.50 -11.28 -5.33
N CYS A 91 -4.52 -10.92 -4.50
CA CYS A 91 -3.19 -11.55 -4.51
C CYS A 91 -3.25 -13.03 -4.11
N ILE A 92 -4.06 -13.38 -3.11
CA ILE A 92 -4.22 -14.76 -2.66
C ILE A 92 -4.93 -15.59 -3.73
N VAL A 93 -6.01 -15.08 -4.32
CA VAL A 93 -6.74 -15.77 -5.38
C VAL A 93 -5.85 -16.00 -6.59
N ASP A 94 -5.08 -15.00 -7.01
CA ASP A 94 -4.15 -15.12 -8.13
C ASP A 94 -3.03 -16.13 -7.81
N ALA A 95 -2.47 -16.08 -6.62
CA ALA A 95 -1.43 -17.00 -6.17
C ALA A 95 -1.93 -18.46 -6.12
N ILE A 96 -3.16 -18.69 -5.65
CA ILE A 96 -3.78 -20.02 -5.63
C ILE A 96 -4.01 -20.52 -7.06
N LYS A 97 -4.52 -19.67 -7.94
CA LYS A 97 -4.78 -20.03 -9.36
C LYS A 97 -3.52 -20.36 -10.12
N THR A 98 -2.42 -19.69 -9.82
CA THR A 98 -1.13 -19.89 -10.50
C THR A 98 -0.24 -20.91 -9.79
N GLY A 99 -0.62 -21.40 -8.61
CA GLY A 99 0.21 -22.28 -7.79
C GLY A 99 1.45 -21.60 -7.22
N ASP A 100 1.40 -20.28 -7.02
CA ASP A 100 2.54 -19.47 -6.58
C ASP A 100 2.63 -19.45 -5.04
N ASP A 101 3.20 -20.49 -4.47
CA ASP A 101 3.38 -20.62 -3.02
C ASP A 101 4.33 -19.55 -2.46
N GLU A 102 5.30 -19.09 -3.24
CA GLU A 102 6.24 -18.05 -2.82
C GLU A 102 5.57 -16.69 -2.65
N ALA A 103 4.61 -16.36 -3.51
CA ALA A 103 3.82 -15.14 -3.37
C ALA A 103 2.99 -15.16 -2.08
N ILE A 104 2.44 -16.32 -1.71
CA ILE A 104 1.70 -16.51 -0.45
C ILE A 104 2.63 -16.33 0.74
N GLU A 105 3.83 -16.93 0.72
CA GLU A 105 4.83 -16.77 1.78
C GLU A 105 5.27 -15.31 1.93
N ALA A 106 5.54 -14.62 0.83
CA ALA A 106 5.92 -13.21 0.85
C ALA A 106 4.82 -12.34 1.47
N LEU A 107 3.55 -12.63 1.17
CA LEU A 107 2.42 -11.93 1.77
C LEU A 107 2.33 -12.21 3.27
N ASN A 108 2.50 -13.45 3.70
CA ASN A 108 2.49 -13.82 5.10
C ASN A 108 3.60 -13.12 5.89
N GLU A 109 4.81 -13.04 5.34
CA GLU A 109 5.91 -12.29 5.95
C GLU A 109 5.59 -10.80 6.10
N ALA A 110 4.98 -10.20 5.08
CA ALA A 110 4.57 -8.80 5.12
C ALA A 110 3.51 -8.57 6.20
N ILE A 111 2.52 -9.47 6.32
CA ILE A 111 1.49 -9.42 7.35
C ILE A 111 2.12 -9.51 8.75
N ASP A 112 3.05 -10.45 8.96
CA ASP A 112 3.73 -10.64 10.25
C ASP A 112 4.50 -9.39 10.67
N LYS A 113 5.17 -8.72 9.74
CA LYS A 113 5.86 -7.46 9.99
C LYS A 113 4.91 -6.34 10.41
N PHE A 114 3.70 -6.34 9.85
CA PHE A 114 2.67 -5.35 10.17
C PHE A 114 1.98 -5.59 11.51
N MET A 115 1.88 -6.82 11.93
CA MET A 115 1.18 -7.22 13.16
C MET A 115 2.04 -7.09 14.43
N LYS A 116 3.30 -6.72 14.29
CA LYS A 116 4.21 -6.48 15.43
C LYS A 116 4.07 -5.10 16.03
#